data_74ce6d58357485dc90f60f10363af75b
#
_entry.id   74ce6d58357485dc90f60f10363af75b
#
_cell.length_a   1.000
_cell.length_b   1.000
_cell.length_c   1.000
_cell.angle_alpha   90.00
_cell.angle_beta   90.00
_cell.angle_gamma   90.00
#
_symmetry.space_group_name_H-M   'P 1'
#
loop_
_entity.id
_entity.type
_entity.pdbx_description
1 polymer ?
#
loop_
_entity_poly.entity_id
_entity_poly.type
_entity_poly.pdbx_seq_one_letter_code
_entity_poly.pdbx_strand_id
1 'polypeptide(L)'
;MKSILSLFVGLLALLALTACEDRVDRVARLQTEADTIDELAEEAQRSINGMRYIEAARLLDEIDRQFPTSVEAPRALILSGRYFFEGQEYEQAVAVLSRFIRDHGGHPDIAYGYYLRAVSAY
;
A
#
# COMPACT_ATOMS: atom_id res chain seq x y z
N MET A 1 -0.79 -16.68 -52.20
CA MET A 1 0.08 -17.00 -51.06
C MET A 1 0.86 -15.80 -50.54
N LYS A 2 1.51 -15.01 -51.36
CA LYS A 2 2.26 -13.82 -50.90
C LYS A 2 1.38 -12.74 -50.20
N SER A 3 0.13 -12.52 -50.64
CA SER A 3 -0.79 -11.56 -50.07
C SER A 3 -1.31 -11.94 -48.68
N ILE A 4 -1.51 -13.25 -48.42
CA ILE A 4 -1.99 -13.74 -47.13
C ILE A 4 -0.86 -13.65 -46.09
N LEU A 5 0.37 -13.97 -46.48
CA LEU A 5 1.55 -13.87 -45.62
C LEU A 5 1.81 -12.39 -45.19
N SER A 6 1.64 -11.43 -46.12
CA SER A 6 1.77 -10.00 -45.85
C SER A 6 0.71 -9.49 -44.88
N LEU A 7 -0.55 -9.98 -44.97
CA LEU A 7 -1.61 -9.67 -44.05
C LEU A 7 -1.36 -10.24 -42.65
N PHE A 8 -0.81 -11.46 -42.54
CA PHE A 8 -0.44 -12.08 -41.26
C PHE A 8 0.70 -11.34 -40.57
N VAL A 9 1.71 -10.92 -41.33
CA VAL A 9 2.83 -10.14 -40.79
C VAL A 9 2.37 -8.77 -40.30
N GLY A 10 1.48 -8.11 -41.04
CA GLY A 10 0.88 -6.83 -40.64
C GLY A 10 0.01 -6.92 -39.37
N LEU A 11 -0.76 -8.00 -39.23
CA LEU A 11 -1.60 -8.27 -38.07
C LEU A 11 -0.75 -8.58 -36.84
N LEU A 12 0.34 -9.35 -37.02
CA LEU A 12 1.27 -9.68 -35.93
C LEU A 12 2.02 -8.45 -35.42
N ALA A 13 2.42 -7.55 -36.32
CA ALA A 13 3.06 -6.29 -35.97
C ALA A 13 2.11 -5.33 -35.21
N LEU A 14 0.83 -5.31 -35.57
CA LEU A 14 -0.19 -4.49 -34.89
C LEU A 14 -0.44 -5.00 -33.46
N LEU A 15 -0.47 -6.31 -33.26
CA LEU A 15 -0.61 -6.94 -31.93
C LEU A 15 0.60 -6.69 -31.03
N ALA A 16 1.81 -6.61 -31.60
CA ALA A 16 3.02 -6.32 -30.84
C ALA A 16 3.08 -4.84 -30.37
N LEU A 17 2.52 -3.90 -31.12
CA LEU A 17 2.45 -2.50 -30.75
C LEU A 17 1.51 -2.26 -29.56
N THR A 18 0.34 -2.90 -29.54
CA THR A 18 -0.59 -2.76 -28.41
C THR A 18 -0.04 -3.37 -27.12
N ALA A 19 0.70 -4.47 -27.19
CA ALA A 19 1.33 -5.08 -26.01
C ALA A 19 2.45 -4.23 -25.40
N CYS A 20 3.13 -3.39 -26.19
CA CYS A 20 4.13 -2.46 -25.70
C CYS A 20 3.49 -1.25 -24.98
N GLU A 21 2.39 -0.74 -25.51
CA GLU A 21 1.66 0.39 -24.92
C GLU A 21 1.10 0.04 -23.54
N ASP A 22 0.49 -1.14 -23.40
CA ASP A 22 0.00 -1.65 -22.10
C ASP A 22 1.10 -1.82 -21.05
N ARG A 23 2.32 -2.13 -21.46
CA ARG A 23 3.47 -2.25 -20.53
C ARG A 23 3.95 -0.89 -20.05
N VAL A 24 4.04 0.09 -20.91
CA VAL A 24 4.49 1.46 -20.56
C VAL A 24 3.50 2.07 -19.58
N ASP A 25 2.19 1.95 -19.85
CA ASP A 25 1.15 2.48 -18.98
C ASP A 25 1.14 1.79 -17.60
N ARG A 26 1.44 0.50 -17.55
CA ARG A 26 1.54 -0.24 -16.29
C ARG A 26 2.73 0.22 -15.47
N VAL A 27 3.90 0.38 -16.09
CA VAL A 27 5.11 0.86 -15.40
C VAL A 27 4.90 2.28 -14.89
N ALA A 28 4.30 3.18 -15.69
CA ALA A 28 3.99 4.53 -15.27
C ALA A 28 3.04 4.57 -14.06
N ARG A 29 2.02 3.73 -14.05
CA ARG A 29 1.09 3.62 -12.90
C ARG A 29 1.78 3.12 -11.64
N LEU A 30 2.63 2.09 -11.74
CA LEU A 30 3.40 1.57 -10.59
C LEU A 30 4.40 2.59 -10.05
N GLN A 31 5.01 3.40 -10.91
CA GLN A 31 5.87 4.48 -10.46
C GLN A 31 5.09 5.57 -9.73
N THR A 32 3.95 6.01 -10.26
CA THR A 32 3.08 6.99 -9.59
C THR A 32 2.58 6.48 -8.23
N GLU A 33 2.23 5.19 -8.14
CA GLU A 33 1.84 4.54 -6.88
C GLU A 33 2.98 4.57 -5.87
N ALA A 34 4.19 4.16 -6.28
CA ALA A 34 5.37 4.18 -5.42
C ALA A 34 5.72 5.60 -4.95
N ASP A 35 5.70 6.58 -5.85
CA ASP A 35 5.95 7.99 -5.52
C ASP A 35 4.95 8.52 -4.48
N THR A 36 3.66 8.17 -4.63
CA THR A 36 2.62 8.58 -3.67
C THR A 36 2.80 7.90 -2.31
N ILE A 37 3.15 6.62 -2.28
CA ILE A 37 3.44 5.90 -1.03
C ILE A 37 4.64 6.53 -0.32
N ASP A 38 5.70 6.86 -1.05
CA ASP A 38 6.90 7.50 -0.49
C ASP A 38 6.57 8.89 0.09
N GLU A 39 5.77 9.70 -0.61
CA GLU A 39 5.31 11.00 -0.11
C GLU A 39 4.53 10.88 1.20
N LEU A 40 3.58 9.96 1.27
CA LEU A 40 2.80 9.70 2.49
C LEU A 40 3.68 9.20 3.64
N ALA A 41 4.62 8.31 3.35
CA ALA A 41 5.55 7.77 4.34
C ALA A 41 6.51 8.85 4.89
N GLU A 42 7.04 9.72 4.03
CA GLU A 42 7.89 10.84 4.44
C GLU A 42 7.13 11.86 5.29
N GLU A 43 5.89 12.17 4.93
CA GLU A 43 5.05 13.09 5.71
C GLU A 43 4.69 12.47 7.07
N ALA A 44 4.38 11.17 7.09
CA ALA A 44 4.19 10.44 8.34
C ALA A 44 5.44 10.49 9.23
N GLN A 45 6.64 10.30 8.66
CA GLN A 45 7.90 10.39 9.39
C GLN A 45 8.14 11.80 9.95
N ARG A 46 7.83 12.84 9.19
CA ARG A 46 7.89 14.24 9.68
C ARG A 46 6.93 14.47 10.84
N SER A 47 5.73 13.91 10.77
CA SER A 47 4.73 13.99 11.85
C SER A 47 5.19 13.24 13.10
N ILE A 48 5.83 12.05 12.96
CA ILE A 48 6.42 11.30 14.06
C ILE A 48 7.51 12.11 14.74
N ASN A 49 8.41 12.70 13.98
CA ASN A 49 9.52 13.51 14.50
C ASN A 49 9.00 14.77 15.25
N GLY A 50 7.85 15.28 14.83
CA GLY A 50 7.14 16.38 15.50
C GLY A 50 6.21 15.95 16.63
N MET A 51 6.21 14.66 17.03
CA MET A 51 5.31 14.08 18.04
C MET A 51 3.81 14.22 17.70
N ARG A 52 3.47 14.43 16.44
CA ARG A 52 2.09 14.46 15.95
C ARG A 52 1.62 13.05 15.59
N TYR A 53 1.49 12.19 16.60
CA TYR A 53 1.26 10.75 16.42
C TYR A 53 -0.06 10.42 15.72
N ILE A 54 -1.13 11.14 16.02
CA ILE A 54 -2.45 10.92 15.39
C ILE A 54 -2.40 11.25 13.89
N GLU A 55 -1.72 12.33 13.52
CA GLU A 55 -1.52 12.69 12.11
C GLU A 55 -0.67 11.66 11.37
N ALA A 56 0.44 11.23 11.99
CA ALA A 56 1.27 10.16 11.44
C ALA A 56 0.48 8.86 11.24
N ALA A 57 -0.34 8.48 12.21
CA ALA A 57 -1.18 7.29 12.13
C ALA A 57 -2.16 7.36 10.97
N ARG A 58 -2.79 8.53 10.74
CA ARG A 58 -3.72 8.73 9.62
C ARG A 58 -3.03 8.65 8.26
N LEU A 59 -1.84 9.22 8.12
CA LEU A 59 -1.05 9.14 6.89
C LEU A 59 -0.63 7.71 6.56
N LEU A 60 -0.22 6.94 7.57
CA LEU A 60 0.11 5.52 7.42
C LEU A 60 -1.13 4.67 7.09
N ASP A 61 -2.27 4.96 7.70
CA ASP A 61 -3.54 4.29 7.39
C ASP A 61 -3.97 4.55 5.94
N GLU A 62 -3.71 5.74 5.43
CA GLU A 62 -4.03 6.13 4.06
C GLU A 62 -3.24 5.31 3.03
N ILE A 63 -2.01 4.89 3.32
CA ILE A 63 -1.22 4.00 2.45
C ILE A 63 -1.98 2.68 2.23
N ASP A 64 -2.45 2.03 3.30
CA ASP A 64 -3.22 0.79 3.17
C ASP A 64 -4.57 1.01 2.46
N ARG A 65 -5.22 2.14 2.68
CA ARG A 65 -6.50 2.46 2.06
C ARG A 65 -6.42 2.67 0.56
N GLN A 66 -5.40 3.40 0.11
CA GLN A 66 -5.21 3.68 -1.32
C GLN A 66 -4.53 2.51 -2.04
N PHE A 67 -3.60 1.82 -1.38
CA PHE A 67 -2.74 0.80 -1.98
C PHE A 67 -2.73 -0.51 -1.19
N PRO A 68 -3.89 -1.16 -0.97
CA PRO A 68 -4.01 -2.31 -0.08
C PRO A 68 -3.22 -3.55 -0.54
N THR A 69 -2.81 -3.58 -1.80
CA THR A 69 -2.02 -4.67 -2.40
C THR A 69 -0.54 -4.36 -2.49
N SER A 70 -0.10 -3.18 -2.05
CA SER A 70 1.31 -2.82 -2.03
C SER A 70 2.06 -3.61 -0.95
N VAL A 71 3.37 -3.77 -1.14
CA VAL A 71 4.23 -4.44 -0.13
C VAL A 71 4.40 -3.61 1.14
N GLU A 72 4.16 -2.31 1.06
CA GLU A 72 4.22 -1.35 2.17
C GLU A 72 2.98 -1.37 3.05
N ALA A 73 1.82 -1.72 2.50
CA ALA A 73 0.52 -1.65 3.18
C ALA A 73 0.49 -2.36 4.54
N PRO A 74 0.95 -3.62 4.69
CA PRO A 74 0.93 -4.30 5.98
C PRO A 74 1.75 -3.59 7.05
N ARG A 75 2.93 -3.09 6.67
CA ARG A 75 3.82 -2.37 7.58
C ARG A 75 3.25 -1.00 7.95
N ALA A 76 2.70 -0.29 6.99
CA ALA A 76 2.04 1.00 7.24
C ALA A 76 0.87 0.82 8.21
N LEU A 77 0.07 -0.23 8.02
CA LEU A 77 -1.11 -0.49 8.85
C LEU A 77 -0.76 -0.81 10.30
N ILE A 78 0.26 -1.64 10.55
CA ILE A 78 0.69 -1.96 11.93
C ILE A 78 1.33 -0.74 12.61
N LEU A 79 2.08 0.08 11.88
CA LEU A 79 2.63 1.34 12.40
C LEU A 79 1.54 2.37 12.67
N SER A 80 0.52 2.45 11.83
CA SER A 80 -0.67 3.28 12.09
C SER A 80 -1.31 2.92 13.41
N GLY A 81 -1.56 1.63 13.66
CA GLY A 81 -2.08 1.15 14.94
C GLY A 81 -1.22 1.53 16.13
N ARG A 82 0.10 1.42 16.00
CA ARG A 82 1.04 1.86 17.04
C ARG A 82 0.94 3.36 17.33
N TYR A 83 0.91 4.20 16.30
CA TYR A 83 0.88 5.65 16.49
C TYR A 83 -0.49 6.16 16.95
N PHE A 84 -1.59 5.50 16.61
CA PHE A 84 -2.86 5.74 17.27
C PHE A 84 -2.81 5.42 18.76
N PHE A 85 -2.16 4.32 19.14
CA PHE A 85 -1.94 3.99 20.54
C PHE A 85 -1.08 5.03 21.27
N GLU A 86 0.05 5.46 20.69
CA GLU A 86 0.91 6.52 21.25
C GLU A 86 0.17 7.87 21.37
N GLY A 87 -0.73 8.15 20.44
CA GLY A 87 -1.61 9.33 20.48
C GLY A 87 -2.83 9.18 21.39
N GLN A 88 -2.97 8.05 22.11
CA GLN A 88 -4.09 7.74 23.02
C GLN A 88 -5.45 7.60 22.30
N GLU A 89 -5.44 7.40 21.01
CA GLU A 89 -6.62 7.10 20.20
C GLU A 89 -6.83 5.56 20.13
N TYR A 90 -7.17 5.00 21.27
CA TYR A 90 -7.21 3.54 21.48
C TYR A 90 -8.24 2.82 20.61
N GLU A 91 -9.41 3.42 20.40
CA GLU A 91 -10.46 2.84 19.55
C GLU A 91 -9.99 2.72 18.09
N GLN A 92 -9.33 3.75 17.58
CA GLN A 92 -8.76 3.75 16.24
C GLN A 92 -7.61 2.74 16.14
N ALA A 93 -6.77 2.65 17.17
CA ALA A 93 -5.72 1.63 17.24
C ALA A 93 -6.30 0.21 17.13
N VAL A 94 -7.33 -0.10 17.90
CA VAL A 94 -8.02 -1.41 17.85
C VAL A 94 -8.61 -1.67 16.47
N ALA A 95 -9.26 -0.69 15.86
CA ALA A 95 -9.88 -0.83 14.55
C ALA A 95 -8.85 -1.14 13.45
N VAL A 96 -7.75 -0.37 13.40
CA VAL A 96 -6.66 -0.53 12.43
C VAL A 96 -5.93 -1.86 12.62
N LEU A 97 -5.61 -2.21 13.87
CA LEU A 97 -4.91 -3.46 14.18
C LEU A 97 -5.80 -4.70 13.94
N SER A 98 -7.11 -4.60 14.11
CA SER A 98 -8.04 -5.65 13.74
C SER A 98 -8.07 -5.88 12.23
N ARG A 99 -7.98 -4.80 11.43
CA ARG A 99 -7.86 -4.89 9.98
C ARG A 99 -6.53 -5.54 9.58
N PHE A 100 -5.41 -5.13 10.20
CA PHE A 100 -4.10 -5.75 9.96
C PHE A 100 -4.13 -7.27 10.22
N ILE A 101 -4.68 -7.70 11.35
CA ILE A 101 -4.77 -9.12 11.72
C ILE A 101 -5.65 -9.90 10.73
N ARG A 102 -6.77 -9.34 10.31
CA ARG A 102 -7.69 -9.97 9.36
C ARG A 102 -7.09 -10.13 7.97
N ASP A 103 -6.47 -9.06 7.46
CA ASP A 103 -6.06 -8.97 6.06
C ASP A 103 -4.62 -9.46 5.84
N HIS A 104 -3.79 -9.44 6.89
CA HIS A 104 -2.36 -9.78 6.84
C HIS A 104 -1.96 -10.83 7.89
N GLY A 105 -2.81 -11.83 8.12
CA GLY A 105 -2.61 -12.87 9.15
C GLY A 105 -1.31 -13.71 9.00
N GLY A 106 -0.70 -13.72 7.83
CA GLY A 106 0.59 -14.38 7.56
C GLY A 106 1.82 -13.46 7.70
N HIS A 107 1.63 -12.20 8.10
CA HIS A 107 2.75 -11.25 8.23
C HIS A 107 3.67 -11.64 9.40
N PRO A 108 5.02 -11.48 9.28
CA PRO A 108 5.96 -11.80 10.37
C PRO A 108 5.64 -11.10 11.70
N ASP A 109 5.13 -9.86 11.64
CA ASP A 109 4.80 -9.07 12.83
C ASP A 109 3.36 -9.30 13.35
N ILE A 110 2.70 -10.38 12.95
CA ILE A 110 1.31 -10.65 13.36
C ILE A 110 1.16 -10.73 14.88
N ALA A 111 2.13 -11.33 15.58
CA ALA A 111 2.12 -11.42 17.04
C ALA A 111 2.18 -10.03 17.71
N TYR A 112 2.95 -9.11 17.15
CA TYR A 112 3.01 -7.73 17.61
C TYR A 112 1.67 -7.01 17.37
N GLY A 113 1.01 -7.26 16.25
CA GLY A 113 -0.33 -6.76 15.96
C GLY A 113 -1.37 -7.20 17.01
N TYR A 114 -1.36 -8.48 17.38
CA TYR A 114 -2.21 -8.99 18.46
C TYR A 114 -1.91 -8.34 19.82
N TYR A 115 -0.63 -8.20 20.15
CA TYR A 115 -0.20 -7.53 21.39
C TYR A 115 -0.68 -6.09 21.44
N LEU A 116 -0.39 -5.28 20.42
CA LEU A 116 -0.82 -3.88 20.38
C LEU A 116 -2.33 -3.73 20.45
N ARG A 117 -3.07 -4.59 19.74
CA ARG A 117 -4.54 -4.56 19.81
C ARG A 117 -5.04 -4.86 21.22
N ALA A 118 -4.45 -5.84 21.89
CA ALA A 118 -4.83 -6.19 23.25
C ALA A 118 -4.60 -5.04 24.22
N VAL A 119 -3.41 -4.43 24.20
CA VAL A 119 -3.09 -3.29 25.10
C VAL A 119 -3.88 -2.02 24.76
N SER A 120 -4.35 -1.87 23.54
CA SER A 120 -5.21 -0.75 23.13
C SER A 120 -6.67 -0.94 23.58
N ALA A 121 -7.10 -2.18 23.84
CA ALA A 121 -8.46 -2.50 24.23
C ALA A 121 -8.71 -2.38 25.75
N TYR A 122 -7.66 -2.18 26.55
CA TYR A 122 -7.73 -2.03 28.02
C TYR A 122 -7.55 -0.57 28.44
#